data_4c3a99862baf1890a7a9e19251d035e6
#
_entry.id   4c3a99862baf1890a7a9e19251d035e6
#
_cell.length_a   1.000
_cell.length_b   1.000
_cell.length_c   1.000
_cell.angle_alpha   90.00
_cell.angle_beta   90.00
_cell.angle_gamma   90.00
#
_symmetry.space_group_name_H-M   'P 1'
#
loop_
_entity.id
_entity.type
_entity.pdbx_description
1 polymer ?
#
loop_
_entity_poly.entity_id
_entity_poly.type
_entity_poly.pdbx_seq_one_letter_code
_entity_poly.pdbx_strand_id
1 'polypeptide(L)'
;MLSGRNVTVIDSDFTDQAQKFQVVEAARLAKAGASKEEILEKIKYIRENTELFIGFSTLENLVKGGRVSRMTGLFGSLLQVRVIGTLKDRELNTLLRGRGSKTFYKWLEELSDSISSSGRKIREIGIS
;
A
#
# COMPACT_ATOMS: atom_id res chain seq x y z
N MET A 1 1.15 -22.51 20.10
CA MET A 1 -0.32 -22.58 20.00
C MET A 1 -0.95 -21.52 20.90
N LEU A 2 -1.91 -20.77 20.40
CA LEU A 2 -2.58 -19.67 21.13
C LEU A 2 -3.90 -20.13 21.78
N SER A 3 -4.04 -21.42 22.04
CA SER A 3 -5.22 -22.00 22.68
C SER A 3 -5.44 -21.42 24.09
N GLY A 4 -6.63 -20.92 24.36
CA GLY A 4 -7.02 -20.30 25.62
C GLY A 4 -6.84 -18.78 25.69
N ARG A 5 -6.29 -18.14 24.64
CA ARG A 5 -6.22 -16.68 24.52
C ARG A 5 -7.24 -16.19 23.51
N ASN A 6 -7.88 -15.07 23.80
CA ASN A 6 -8.79 -14.41 22.85
C ASN A 6 -7.98 -13.63 21.81
N VAL A 7 -7.45 -14.35 20.82
CA VAL A 7 -6.63 -13.79 19.74
C VAL A 7 -7.39 -13.83 18.43
N THR A 8 -7.39 -12.73 17.70
CA THR A 8 -7.92 -12.63 16.35
C THR A 8 -6.81 -12.29 15.38
N VAL A 9 -6.65 -13.08 14.34
CA VAL A 9 -5.70 -12.82 13.25
C VAL A 9 -6.45 -12.14 12.12
N ILE A 10 -5.88 -11.04 11.61
CA ILE A 10 -6.45 -10.25 10.52
C ILE A 10 -5.42 -10.16 9.41
N ASP A 11 -5.85 -10.38 8.17
CA ASP A 11 -5.06 -10.04 7.00
C ASP A 11 -5.17 -8.53 6.76
N SER A 12 -4.05 -7.83 6.76
CA SER A 12 -4.00 -6.38 6.52
C SER A 12 -4.19 -6.01 5.05
N ASP A 13 -4.04 -6.98 4.14
CA ASP A 13 -3.96 -6.81 2.68
C ASP A 13 -2.83 -5.88 2.20
N PHE A 14 -2.03 -5.35 3.12
CA PHE A 14 -0.99 -4.36 2.86
C PHE A 14 0.34 -4.70 3.53
N THR A 15 1.33 -3.95 3.16
CA THR A 15 2.65 -3.89 3.78
C THR A 15 3.02 -2.43 4.06
N ASP A 16 4.20 -2.17 4.66
CA ASP A 16 4.78 -0.84 4.84
C ASP A 16 3.85 0.14 5.57
N GLN A 17 3.80 1.40 5.14
CA GLN A 17 3.03 2.46 5.81
C GLN A 17 1.52 2.17 5.82
N ALA A 18 0.99 1.55 4.78
CA ALA A 18 -0.42 1.18 4.71
C ALA A 18 -0.82 0.16 5.80
N GLN A 19 0.06 -0.79 6.11
CA GLN A 19 -0.12 -1.69 7.25
C GLN A 19 0.06 -0.97 8.58
N LYS A 20 1.05 -0.08 8.67
CA LYS A 20 1.30 0.73 9.88
C LYS A 20 0.07 1.52 10.31
N PHE A 21 -0.67 2.14 9.40
CA PHE A 21 -1.89 2.88 9.74
C PHE A 21 -2.90 2.01 10.50
N GLN A 22 -3.08 0.77 10.09
CA GLN A 22 -3.98 -0.18 10.77
C GLN A 22 -3.48 -0.51 12.17
N VAL A 23 -2.19 -0.80 12.33
CA VAL A 23 -1.58 -1.19 13.61
C VAL A 23 -1.63 -0.05 14.62
N VAL A 24 -1.24 1.16 14.21
CA VAL A 24 -1.20 2.33 15.08
C VAL A 24 -2.60 2.71 15.56
N GLU A 25 -3.59 2.71 14.67
CA GLU A 25 -4.96 3.03 15.05
C GLU A 25 -5.58 1.96 15.95
N ALA A 26 -5.30 0.68 15.69
CA ALA A 26 -5.72 -0.40 16.58
C ALA A 26 -5.17 -0.24 18.00
N ALA A 27 -3.88 0.06 18.10
CA ALA A 27 -3.23 0.30 19.40
C ALA A 27 -3.82 1.52 20.12
N ARG A 28 -4.07 2.60 19.38
CA ARG A 28 -4.70 3.82 19.92
C ARG A 28 -6.09 3.54 20.49
N LEU A 29 -6.92 2.82 19.75
CA LEU A 29 -8.28 2.46 20.18
C LEU A 29 -8.26 1.52 21.38
N ALA A 30 -7.38 0.51 21.37
CA ALA A 30 -7.23 -0.39 22.51
C ALA A 30 -6.84 0.36 23.78
N LYS A 31 -5.90 1.30 23.67
CA LYS A 31 -5.49 2.17 24.79
C LYS A 31 -6.63 3.08 25.29
N ALA A 32 -7.54 3.46 24.40
CA ALA A 32 -8.72 4.27 24.74
C ALA A 32 -9.89 3.43 25.32
N GLY A 33 -9.72 2.10 25.45
CA GLY A 33 -10.73 1.21 26.01
C GLY A 33 -11.81 0.76 25.00
N ALA A 34 -11.57 0.90 23.71
CA ALA A 34 -12.49 0.42 22.68
C ALA A 34 -12.65 -1.11 22.74
N SER A 35 -13.83 -1.59 22.38
CA SER A 35 -14.09 -3.03 22.26
C SER A 35 -13.31 -3.65 21.10
N LYS A 36 -13.16 -4.97 21.12
CA LYS A 36 -12.55 -5.71 20.03
C LYS A 36 -13.29 -5.47 18.71
N GLU A 37 -14.60 -5.49 18.75
CA GLU A 37 -15.49 -5.28 17.60
C GLU A 37 -15.28 -3.90 16.98
N GLU A 38 -15.21 -2.84 17.79
CA GLU A 38 -14.94 -1.47 17.34
C GLU A 38 -13.56 -1.36 16.70
N ILE A 39 -12.54 -2.03 17.25
CA ILE A 39 -11.19 -2.06 16.68
C ILE A 39 -11.21 -2.77 15.32
N LEU A 40 -11.85 -3.91 15.22
CA LEU A 40 -11.94 -4.69 13.96
C LEU A 40 -12.66 -3.91 12.87
N GLU A 41 -13.76 -3.25 13.16
CA GLU A 41 -14.48 -2.39 12.21
C GLU A 41 -13.61 -1.22 11.73
N LYS A 42 -12.87 -0.61 12.66
CA LYS A 42 -11.99 0.50 12.30
C LYS A 42 -10.83 0.06 11.41
N ILE A 43 -10.21 -1.09 11.69
CA ILE A 43 -9.16 -1.66 10.84
C ILE A 43 -9.70 -1.93 9.44
N LYS A 44 -10.89 -2.53 9.34
CA LYS A 44 -11.56 -2.77 8.05
C LYS A 44 -11.76 -1.46 7.28
N TYR A 45 -12.29 -0.45 7.94
CA TYR A 45 -12.49 0.87 7.33
C TYR A 45 -11.18 1.49 6.82
N ILE A 46 -10.10 1.42 7.61
CA ILE A 46 -8.78 1.93 7.19
C ILE A 46 -8.29 1.15 5.97
N ARG A 47 -8.37 -0.17 5.99
CA ARG A 47 -7.95 -1.03 4.87
C ARG A 47 -8.67 -0.68 3.57
N GLU A 48 -9.99 -0.50 3.63
CA GLU A 48 -10.82 -0.17 2.47
C GLU A 48 -10.60 1.25 1.94
N ASN A 49 -10.06 2.15 2.77
CA ASN A 49 -9.82 3.56 2.44
C ASN A 49 -8.33 3.93 2.39
N THR A 50 -7.45 2.95 2.23
CA THR A 50 -6.01 3.16 2.07
C THR A 50 -5.59 2.78 0.66
N GLU A 51 -4.72 3.59 0.07
CA GLU A 51 -4.06 3.31 -1.21
C GLU A 51 -2.54 3.24 -0.96
N LEU A 52 -1.89 2.24 -1.52
CA LEU A 52 -0.44 2.07 -1.45
C LEU A 52 0.16 2.12 -2.83
N PHE A 53 1.10 3.04 -3.03
CA PHE A 53 1.87 3.18 -4.26
C PHE A 53 3.34 2.88 -4.00
N ILE A 54 4.00 2.21 -4.93
CA ILE A 54 5.38 1.78 -4.81
C ILE A 54 6.15 2.22 -6.05
N GLY A 55 7.17 3.05 -5.87
CA GLY A 55 8.07 3.45 -6.93
C GLY A 55 9.28 2.50 -7.01
N PHE A 56 9.45 1.80 -8.11
CA PHE A 56 10.60 0.93 -8.36
C PHE A 56 11.63 1.65 -9.22
N SER A 57 12.73 2.04 -8.63
CA SER A 57 13.88 2.62 -9.35
C SER A 57 14.68 1.59 -10.13
N THR A 58 14.61 0.31 -9.73
CA THR A 58 15.15 -0.86 -10.42
C THR A 58 14.25 -2.05 -10.15
N LEU A 59 14.18 -2.97 -11.10
CA LEU A 59 13.42 -4.21 -10.96
C LEU A 59 14.28 -5.40 -10.51
N GLU A 60 15.59 -5.19 -10.30
CA GLU A 60 16.51 -6.26 -9.90
C GLU A 60 16.05 -7.01 -8.65
N ASN A 61 15.61 -6.29 -7.63
CA ASN A 61 15.16 -6.89 -6.38
C ASN A 61 13.87 -7.69 -6.55
N LEU A 62 12.98 -7.25 -7.44
CA LEU A 62 11.78 -8.01 -7.80
C LEU A 62 12.14 -9.31 -8.55
N VAL A 63 13.10 -9.24 -9.47
CA VAL A 63 13.61 -10.40 -10.20
C VAL A 63 14.28 -11.39 -9.25
N LYS A 64 15.25 -10.91 -8.46
CA LYS A 64 16.00 -11.74 -7.49
C LYS A 64 15.06 -12.36 -6.43
N GLY A 65 14.05 -11.64 -6.03
CA GLY A 65 13.05 -12.10 -5.07
C GLY A 65 11.96 -12.99 -5.66
N GLY A 66 11.92 -13.19 -6.98
CA GLY A 66 10.89 -13.97 -7.66
C GLY A 66 9.50 -13.30 -7.65
N ARG A 67 9.42 -11.99 -7.41
CA ARG A 67 8.15 -11.25 -7.37
C ARG A 67 7.77 -10.59 -8.68
N VAL A 68 8.68 -10.52 -9.65
CA VAL A 68 8.41 -9.93 -10.96
C VAL A 68 7.23 -10.59 -11.69
N SER A 69 7.10 -11.90 -11.55
CA SER A 69 6.01 -12.67 -12.14
C SER A 69 4.63 -12.38 -11.53
N ARG A 70 4.62 -11.80 -10.33
CA ARG A 70 3.37 -11.40 -9.64
C ARG A 70 2.95 -9.97 -9.97
N MET A 71 3.78 -9.25 -10.71
CA MET A 71 3.49 -7.87 -11.09
C MET A 71 2.75 -7.85 -12.43
N THR A 72 1.45 -7.60 -12.38
CA THR A 72 0.62 -7.53 -13.59
C THR A 72 0.94 -6.29 -14.40
N GLY A 73 0.83 -6.40 -15.72
CA GLY A 73 1.06 -5.29 -16.64
C GLY A 73 2.53 -4.97 -16.93
N LEU A 74 3.46 -5.81 -16.45
CA LEU A 74 4.89 -5.64 -16.69
C LEU A 74 5.35 -6.57 -17.82
N PHE A 75 5.52 -6.02 -19.03
CA PHE A 75 5.93 -6.75 -20.23
C PHE A 75 7.18 -6.13 -20.87
N GLY A 76 7.99 -6.95 -21.53
CA GLY A 76 9.17 -6.55 -22.31
C GLY A 76 10.46 -6.43 -21.50
N SER A 77 11.46 -5.71 -22.06
CA SER A 77 12.76 -5.56 -21.41
C SER A 77 12.66 -4.75 -20.12
N LEU A 78 13.25 -5.31 -19.05
CA LEU A 78 13.25 -4.74 -17.71
C LEU A 78 14.43 -3.78 -17.44
N LEU A 79 15.32 -3.61 -18.43
CA LEU A 79 16.50 -2.76 -18.29
C LEU A 79 16.14 -1.28 -18.28
N GLN A 80 16.61 -0.57 -17.25
CA GLN A 80 16.45 0.90 -17.08
C GLN A 80 14.99 1.40 -16.99
N VAL A 81 14.05 0.52 -16.71
CA VAL A 81 12.65 0.91 -16.54
C VAL A 81 12.40 1.36 -15.11
N ARG A 82 11.74 2.50 -14.98
CA ARG A 82 11.14 2.96 -13.73
C ARG A 82 9.67 2.54 -13.73
N VAL A 83 9.22 1.97 -12.65
CA VAL A 83 7.85 1.47 -12.55
C VAL A 83 7.18 2.06 -11.30
N ILE A 84 5.95 2.47 -11.45
CA ILE A 84 5.06 2.76 -10.32
C ILE A 84 4.00 1.67 -10.30
N GLY A 85 3.90 1.00 -9.17
CA GLY A 85 2.91 -0.02 -8.91
C GLY A 85 1.98 0.38 -7.76
N THR A 86 0.88 -0.31 -7.67
CA THR A 86 -0.02 -0.27 -6.52
C THR A 86 -0.27 -1.67 -6.00
N LEU A 87 -0.34 -1.80 -4.69
CA LEU A 87 -0.80 -3.03 -4.05
C LEU A 87 -2.30 -2.86 -3.76
N LYS A 88 -3.12 -3.64 -4.43
CA LYS A 88 -4.57 -3.66 -4.25
C LYS A 88 -5.06 -5.09 -4.33
N ASP A 89 -5.97 -5.45 -3.43
CA ASP A 89 -6.56 -6.80 -3.35
C ASP A 89 -5.49 -7.91 -3.33
N ARG A 90 -4.35 -7.66 -2.65
CA ARG A 90 -3.15 -8.53 -2.56
C ARG A 90 -2.40 -8.70 -3.88
N GLU A 91 -2.74 -7.94 -4.90
CA GLU A 91 -2.08 -7.96 -6.19
C GLU A 91 -1.23 -6.71 -6.40
N LEU A 92 -0.03 -6.93 -6.92
CA LEU A 92 0.87 -5.85 -7.31
C LEU A 92 0.63 -5.51 -8.79
N ASN A 93 -0.01 -4.37 -9.02
CA ASN A 93 -0.37 -3.91 -10.35
C ASN A 93 0.55 -2.79 -10.83
N THR A 94 0.95 -2.83 -12.09
CA THR A 94 1.70 -1.75 -12.74
C THR A 94 0.75 -0.62 -13.13
N LEU A 95 1.00 0.58 -12.61
CA LEU A 95 0.27 1.79 -12.98
C LEU A 95 0.97 2.57 -14.10
N LEU A 96 2.28 2.72 -13.99
CA LEU A 96 3.07 3.51 -14.93
C LEU A 96 4.44 2.88 -15.15
N ARG A 97 4.93 2.95 -16.38
CA ARG A 97 6.31 2.65 -16.75
C ARG A 97 6.91 3.82 -17.49
N GLY A 98 8.19 4.08 -17.22
CA GLY A 98 8.92 5.14 -17.90
C GLY A 98 10.41 4.96 -17.76
N ARG A 99 11.16 5.90 -18.31
CA ARG A 99 12.61 5.95 -18.20
C ARG A 99 13.04 7.21 -17.44
N GLY A 100 14.02 7.04 -16.54
CA GLY A 100 14.55 8.13 -15.74
C GLY A 100 13.65 8.60 -14.59
N SER A 101 14.21 9.44 -13.74
CA SER A 101 13.56 9.92 -12.50
C SER A 101 12.34 10.81 -12.75
N LYS A 102 12.27 11.49 -13.90
CA LYS A 102 11.11 12.32 -14.29
C LYS A 102 9.79 11.55 -14.27
N THR A 103 9.84 10.22 -14.47
CA THR A 103 8.66 9.35 -14.39
C THR A 103 7.95 9.47 -13.05
N PHE A 104 8.70 9.50 -11.94
CA PHE A 104 8.12 9.60 -10.61
C PHE A 104 7.55 10.98 -10.33
N TYR A 105 8.26 12.04 -10.71
CA TYR A 105 7.79 13.42 -10.50
C TYR A 105 6.50 13.70 -11.25
N LYS A 106 6.46 13.33 -12.53
CA LYS A 106 5.26 13.50 -13.34
C LYS A 106 4.05 12.76 -12.74
N TRP A 107 4.26 11.52 -12.31
CA TRP A 107 3.20 10.75 -11.68
C TRP A 107 2.72 11.38 -10.36
N LEU A 108 3.64 11.92 -9.53
CA LEU A 108 3.27 12.60 -8.29
C LEU A 108 2.44 13.87 -8.54
N GLU A 109 2.77 14.63 -9.59
CA GLU A 109 1.99 15.80 -10.01
C GLU A 109 0.58 15.36 -10.43
N GLU A 110 0.46 14.37 -11.31
CA GLU A 110 -0.82 13.82 -11.76
C GLU A 110 -1.66 13.27 -10.60
N LEU A 111 -1.04 12.57 -9.65
CA LEU A 111 -1.70 12.08 -8.44
C LEU A 111 -2.21 13.24 -7.58
N SER A 112 -1.39 14.25 -7.35
CA SER A 112 -1.74 15.44 -6.57
C SER A 112 -2.94 16.17 -7.18
N ASP A 113 -2.93 16.37 -8.49
CA ASP A 113 -4.01 17.01 -9.23
C ASP A 113 -5.31 16.19 -9.16
N SER A 114 -5.19 14.88 -9.32
CA SER A 114 -6.32 13.94 -9.21
C SER A 114 -6.96 13.98 -7.82
N ILE A 115 -6.16 14.01 -6.77
CA ILE A 115 -6.65 14.10 -5.39
C ILE A 115 -7.33 15.45 -5.16
N SER A 116 -6.69 16.53 -5.59
CA SER A 116 -7.22 17.90 -5.43
C SER A 116 -8.55 18.10 -6.13
N SER A 117 -8.70 17.56 -7.34
CA SER A 117 -9.93 17.67 -8.12
C SER A 117 -11.04 16.71 -7.67
N SER A 118 -10.71 15.63 -6.97
CA SER A 118 -11.69 14.62 -6.54
C SER A 118 -12.55 15.03 -5.35
N GLY A 119 -12.20 16.09 -4.62
CA GLY A 119 -12.85 16.49 -3.37
C GLY A 119 -12.60 15.52 -2.20
N ARG A 120 -11.78 14.50 -2.39
CA ARG A 120 -11.41 13.55 -1.32
C ARG A 120 -10.54 14.24 -0.28
N LYS A 121 -10.79 13.93 0.98
CA LYS A 121 -9.96 14.40 2.09
C LYS A 121 -8.92 13.33 2.44
N ILE A 122 -7.65 13.73 2.43
CA ILE A 122 -6.57 12.89 2.92
C ILE A 122 -6.48 13.08 4.43
N ARG A 123 -6.52 11.97 5.16
CA ARG A 123 -6.32 11.96 6.60
C ARG A 123 -4.85 11.85 6.97
N GLU A 124 -4.12 11.01 6.27
CA GLU A 124 -2.73 10.70 6.59
C GLU A 124 -1.97 10.27 5.33
N ILE A 125 -0.71 10.67 5.25
CA ILE A 125 0.23 10.26 4.20
C ILE A 125 1.44 9.63 4.88
N GLY A 126 1.79 8.43 4.48
CA GLY A 126 3.02 7.76 4.90
C GLY A 126 3.99 7.67 3.72
N ILE A 127 5.26 7.94 4.00
CA ILE A 127 6.37 7.85 3.03
C ILE A 127 7.47 6.99 3.66
N SER A 128 8.05 6.09 2.87
CA SER A 128 9.17 5.24 3.26
C SER A 128 10.25 5.18 2.18
#